data_2f32fcf40d23ca5a16d3269eb0eeeafc
#
_entry.id   2f32fcf40d23ca5a16d3269eb0eeeafc
#
_cell.length_a   1.000
_cell.length_b   1.000
_cell.length_c   1.000
_cell.angle_alpha   90.00
_cell.angle_beta   90.00
_cell.angle_gamma   90.00
#
_symmetry.space_group_name_H-M   'P 1'
#
loop_
_entity.id
_entity.type
_entity.pdbx_description
1 polymer ?
#
loop_
_entity_poly.entity_id
_entity_poly.type
_entity_poly.pdbx_seq_one_letter_code
_entity_poly.pdbx_strand_id
1 'polypeptide(L)'
;MVEVAELSFVAISLSLLVGIFLLRRHFAMSPSNDRSWVNDNQRLATVEISGDKARIKNVRDFNWRTTKDYDERWIDVTIDLNEVRKIWFVLEYFSPERKEMAHTILSYEFEVGGLHAR
;
A
#
# COMPACT_ATOMS: atom_id res chain seq x y z
N MET A 1 -52.93 -14.50 -9.47
CA MET A 1 -52.32 -14.63 -8.13
C MET A 1 -51.05 -15.49 -8.14
N VAL A 2 -50.98 -16.59 -8.88
CA VAL A 2 -49.79 -17.46 -8.99
C VAL A 2 -48.62 -16.71 -9.58
N GLU A 3 -48.78 -15.98 -10.68
CA GLU A 3 -47.68 -15.21 -11.33
C GLU A 3 -46.98 -14.18 -10.40
N VAL A 4 -47.73 -13.49 -9.57
CA VAL A 4 -47.15 -12.49 -8.64
C VAL A 4 -46.31 -13.18 -7.54
N ALA A 5 -46.75 -14.35 -7.09
CA ALA A 5 -46.00 -15.13 -6.10
C ALA A 5 -44.70 -15.68 -6.70
N GLU A 6 -44.72 -16.15 -7.94
CA GLU A 6 -43.50 -16.65 -8.63
C GLU A 6 -42.52 -15.52 -8.91
N LEU A 7 -42.95 -14.37 -9.37
CA LEU A 7 -42.11 -13.18 -9.57
C LEU A 7 -41.47 -12.70 -8.25
N SER A 8 -42.24 -12.73 -7.16
CA SER A 8 -41.71 -12.37 -5.83
C SER A 8 -40.66 -13.37 -5.36
N PHE A 9 -40.89 -14.65 -5.57
CA PHE A 9 -39.91 -15.69 -5.19
C PHE A 9 -38.62 -15.57 -6.00
N VAL A 10 -38.70 -15.32 -7.28
CA VAL A 10 -37.49 -15.10 -8.12
C VAL A 10 -36.74 -13.84 -7.68
N ALA A 11 -37.41 -12.76 -7.38
CA ALA A 11 -36.80 -11.52 -6.92
C ALA A 11 -36.07 -11.71 -5.56
N ILE A 12 -36.69 -12.42 -4.62
CA ILE A 12 -36.09 -12.70 -3.32
C ILE A 12 -34.85 -13.60 -3.49
N SER A 13 -34.95 -14.63 -4.32
CA SER A 13 -33.83 -15.54 -4.60
C SER A 13 -32.64 -14.83 -5.23
N LEU A 14 -32.89 -13.96 -6.20
CA LEU A 14 -31.88 -13.16 -6.85
C LEU A 14 -31.20 -12.19 -5.87
N SER A 15 -32.00 -11.52 -5.03
CA SER A 15 -31.48 -10.62 -3.99
C SER A 15 -30.59 -11.35 -3.00
N LEU A 16 -30.95 -12.55 -2.59
CA LEU A 16 -30.17 -13.39 -1.71
C LEU A 16 -28.83 -13.80 -2.34
N LEU A 17 -28.85 -14.21 -3.61
CA LEU A 17 -27.63 -14.55 -4.34
C LEU A 17 -26.69 -13.38 -4.48
N VAL A 18 -27.21 -12.19 -4.82
CA VAL A 18 -26.41 -10.96 -4.88
C VAL A 18 -25.86 -10.61 -3.52
N GLY A 19 -26.64 -10.72 -2.45
CA GLY A 19 -26.17 -10.49 -1.08
C GLY A 19 -25.03 -11.43 -0.69
N ILE A 20 -25.18 -12.73 -0.96
CA ILE A 20 -24.12 -13.73 -0.70
C ILE A 20 -22.87 -13.42 -1.54
N PHE A 21 -23.02 -13.06 -2.81
CA PHE A 21 -21.90 -12.69 -3.67
C PHE A 21 -21.14 -11.47 -3.14
N LEU A 22 -21.86 -10.41 -2.72
CA LEU A 22 -21.25 -9.20 -2.18
C LEU A 22 -20.53 -9.48 -0.85
N LEU A 23 -21.12 -10.29 0.03
CA LEU A 23 -20.50 -10.73 1.27
C LEU A 23 -19.22 -11.52 1.01
N ARG A 24 -19.27 -12.51 0.12
CA ARG A 24 -18.07 -13.29 -0.25
C ARG A 24 -16.97 -12.41 -0.84
N ARG A 25 -17.34 -11.45 -1.70
CA ARG A 25 -16.39 -10.50 -2.27
C ARG A 25 -15.77 -9.62 -1.18
N HIS A 26 -16.57 -9.13 -0.23
CA HIS A 26 -16.08 -8.31 0.89
C HIS A 26 -15.06 -9.07 1.74
N PHE A 27 -15.35 -10.29 2.14
CA PHE A 27 -14.42 -11.11 2.94
C PHE A 27 -13.20 -11.58 2.14
N ALA A 28 -13.34 -11.83 0.83
CA ALA A 28 -12.22 -12.20 -0.02
C ALA A 28 -11.21 -11.07 -0.26
N MET A 29 -11.64 -9.81 -0.10
CA MET A 29 -10.78 -8.61 -0.26
C MET A 29 -10.17 -8.13 1.06
N SER A 30 -10.21 -8.91 2.14
CA SER A 30 -9.56 -8.54 3.40
C SER A 30 -8.07 -8.30 3.18
N PRO A 31 -7.51 -7.20 3.71
CA PRO A 31 -6.07 -6.94 3.65
C PRO A 31 -5.29 -8.10 4.26
N SER A 32 -4.21 -8.51 3.62
CA SER A 32 -3.34 -9.57 4.14
C SER A 32 -1.91 -9.36 3.65
N ASN A 33 -0.93 -9.57 4.52
CA ASN A 33 0.47 -9.61 4.18
C ASN A 33 0.91 -11.03 3.74
N ASP A 34 0.07 -12.04 3.98
CA ASP A 34 0.36 -13.47 3.73
C ASP A 34 -0.18 -13.94 2.37
N ARG A 35 0.09 -13.16 1.34
CA ARG A 35 -0.27 -13.50 -0.05
C ARG A 35 0.97 -13.66 -0.89
N SER A 36 0.84 -14.30 -2.05
CA SER A 36 1.89 -14.33 -3.08
C SER A 36 2.03 -12.97 -3.74
N TRP A 37 2.62 -12.02 -3.02
CA TRP A 37 2.92 -10.70 -3.54
C TRP A 37 4.06 -10.77 -4.57
N VAL A 38 4.05 -9.85 -5.53
CA VAL A 38 5.21 -9.65 -6.41
C VAL A 38 6.43 -9.23 -5.58
N ASN A 39 7.63 -9.56 -6.05
CA ASN A 39 8.87 -9.44 -5.28
C ASN A 39 9.08 -8.03 -4.69
N ASP A 40 8.73 -7.01 -5.43
CA ASP A 40 8.90 -5.62 -5.00
C ASP A 40 7.88 -5.15 -3.94
N ASN A 41 6.84 -5.96 -3.67
CA ASN A 41 5.81 -5.68 -2.66
C ASN A 41 5.69 -6.78 -1.59
N GLN A 42 6.56 -7.80 -1.62
CA GLN A 42 6.44 -8.97 -0.74
C GLN A 42 6.82 -8.69 0.72
N ARG A 43 7.60 -7.66 0.98
CA ARG A 43 8.04 -7.33 2.34
C ARG A 43 7.45 -6.00 2.78
N LEU A 44 6.78 -6.01 3.93
CA LEU A 44 6.29 -4.80 4.57
C LEU A 44 7.44 -4.14 5.33
N ALA A 45 7.64 -2.85 5.10
CA ALA A 45 8.53 -2.06 5.94
C ALA A 45 7.91 -1.92 7.35
N THR A 46 8.74 -2.10 8.38
CA THR A 46 8.34 -1.91 9.78
C THR A 46 9.22 -0.89 10.44
N VAL A 47 8.67 -0.10 11.37
CA VAL A 47 9.38 0.96 12.07
C VAL A 47 9.38 0.68 13.56
N GLU A 48 10.56 0.71 14.16
CA GLU A 48 10.78 0.63 15.60
C GLU A 48 11.38 1.96 16.07
N ILE A 49 10.71 2.65 17.00
CA ILE A 49 11.16 3.93 17.55
C ILE A 49 11.71 3.69 18.95
N SER A 50 12.92 4.16 19.20
CA SER A 50 13.58 4.10 20.51
C SER A 50 14.27 5.44 20.78
N GLY A 51 13.70 6.24 21.68
CA GLY A 51 14.14 7.62 21.90
C GLY A 51 14.04 8.44 20.62
N ASP A 52 15.13 9.07 20.25
CA ASP A 52 15.23 9.91 19.06
C ASP A 52 15.62 9.12 17.79
N LYS A 53 15.69 7.78 17.87
CA LYS A 53 16.05 6.93 16.72
C LYS A 53 14.88 6.13 16.22
N ALA A 54 14.72 6.14 14.90
CA ALA A 54 13.78 5.29 14.19
C ALA A 54 14.55 4.26 13.36
N ARG A 55 14.36 2.97 13.66
CA ARG A 55 14.89 1.87 12.86
C ARG A 55 13.80 1.38 11.92
N ILE A 56 14.06 1.49 10.62
CA ILE A 56 13.18 1.03 9.57
C ILE A 56 13.75 -0.25 8.98
N LYS A 57 13.01 -1.35 9.10
CA LYS A 57 13.38 -2.64 8.52
C LYS A 57 12.71 -2.84 7.17
N ASN A 58 13.32 -3.66 6.32
CA ASN A 58 12.81 -4.01 5.00
C ASN A 58 12.59 -2.78 4.10
N VAL A 59 13.50 -1.83 4.12
CA VAL A 59 13.49 -0.72 3.16
C VAL A 59 13.88 -1.26 1.79
N ARG A 60 13.06 -0.99 0.79
CA ARG A 60 13.31 -1.40 -0.58
C ARG A 60 14.33 -0.46 -1.23
N ASP A 61 15.50 -0.99 -1.55
CA ASP A 61 16.61 -0.26 -2.17
C ASP A 61 17.03 -0.97 -3.46
N PHE A 62 16.07 -1.07 -4.39
CA PHE A 62 16.26 -1.79 -5.64
C PHE A 62 16.94 -0.92 -6.68
N ASN A 63 17.84 -1.53 -7.44
CA ASN A 63 18.46 -0.87 -8.59
C ASN A 63 17.67 -1.21 -9.87
N TRP A 64 16.82 -0.28 -10.30
CA TRP A 64 15.90 -0.46 -11.41
C TRP A 64 16.57 -0.13 -12.75
N ARG A 65 16.49 -1.06 -13.71
CA ARG A 65 16.84 -0.85 -15.12
C ARG A 65 15.59 -0.61 -15.96
N THR A 66 14.53 -1.37 -15.68
CA THR A 66 13.19 -1.19 -16.26
C THR A 66 12.14 -1.51 -15.20
N THR A 67 10.86 -1.38 -15.50
CA THR A 67 9.76 -1.78 -14.60
C THR A 67 9.70 -3.28 -14.29
N LYS A 68 10.47 -4.12 -15.01
CA LYS A 68 10.50 -5.58 -14.84
C LYS A 68 11.91 -6.14 -14.64
N ASP A 69 12.93 -5.31 -14.82
CA ASP A 69 14.33 -5.70 -14.67
C ASP A 69 15.00 -4.83 -13.61
N TYR A 70 15.36 -5.42 -12.50
CA TYR A 70 15.95 -4.77 -11.33
C TYR A 70 16.78 -5.74 -10.50
N ASP A 71 17.75 -5.20 -9.78
CA ASP A 71 18.47 -5.94 -8.75
C ASP A 71 17.79 -5.73 -7.41
N GLU A 72 17.31 -6.82 -6.81
CA GLU A 72 16.60 -6.79 -5.54
C GLU A 72 17.56 -6.57 -4.37
N ARG A 73 17.33 -5.52 -3.59
CA ARG A 73 18.07 -5.25 -2.35
C ARG A 73 17.14 -4.71 -1.28
N TRP A 74 17.14 -5.39 -0.13
CA TRP A 74 16.42 -4.97 1.07
C TRP A 74 17.43 -4.59 2.15
N ILE A 75 17.27 -3.42 2.74
CA ILE A 75 18.16 -2.89 3.75
C ILE A 75 17.40 -2.48 5.00
N ASP A 76 18.11 -2.48 6.15
CA ASP A 76 17.64 -1.83 7.36
C ASP A 76 18.32 -0.46 7.46
N VAL A 77 17.55 0.55 7.82
CA VAL A 77 18.01 1.93 7.96
C VAL A 77 17.71 2.43 9.36
N THR A 78 18.65 3.08 9.98
CA THR A 78 18.44 3.80 11.24
C THR A 78 18.54 5.30 10.98
N ILE A 79 17.55 6.03 11.42
CA ILE A 79 17.43 7.47 11.26
C ILE A 79 17.49 8.10 12.66
N ASP A 80 18.25 9.18 12.80
CA ASP A 80 18.15 10.05 13.96
C ASP A 80 17.09 11.14 13.65
N LEU A 81 16.04 11.19 14.45
CA LEU A 81 14.93 12.11 14.24
C LEU A 81 15.35 13.58 14.46
N ASN A 82 16.40 13.82 15.25
CA ASN A 82 16.94 15.17 15.45
C ASN A 82 17.71 15.70 14.24
N GLU A 83 18.13 14.81 13.33
CA GLU A 83 18.86 15.20 12.12
C GLU A 83 17.94 15.50 10.93
N VAL A 84 16.62 15.36 11.12
CA VAL A 84 15.64 15.74 10.08
C VAL A 84 15.64 17.27 9.94
N ARG A 85 16.05 17.74 8.78
CA ARG A 85 16.13 19.18 8.45
C ARG A 85 14.87 19.70 7.83
N LYS A 86 14.31 18.93 6.88
CA LYS A 86 13.12 19.33 6.12
C LYS A 86 12.27 18.12 5.80
N ILE A 87 10.98 18.37 5.64
CA ILE A 87 10.01 17.43 5.11
C ILE A 87 9.43 18.06 3.85
N TRP A 88 9.56 17.36 2.74
CA TRP A 88 9.01 17.75 1.46
C TRP A 88 7.69 17.02 1.24
N PHE A 89 6.64 17.79 1.04
CA PHE A 89 5.35 17.26 0.60
C PHE A 89 5.28 17.41 -0.92
N VAL A 90 5.28 16.28 -1.63
CA VAL A 90 5.20 16.23 -3.09
C VAL A 90 3.84 15.71 -3.48
N LEU A 91 3.14 16.44 -4.32
CA LEU A 91 1.88 16.04 -4.93
C LEU A 91 2.10 15.87 -6.43
N GLU A 92 2.01 14.63 -6.90
CA GLU A 92 2.18 14.27 -8.30
C GLU A 92 0.85 13.80 -8.88
N TYR A 93 0.30 14.55 -9.83
CA TYR A 93 -0.93 14.16 -10.52
C TYR A 93 -0.65 13.03 -11.51
N PHE A 94 -1.54 12.03 -11.56
CA PHE A 94 -1.41 10.91 -12.52
C PHE A 94 -1.52 11.35 -13.98
N SER A 95 -2.24 12.44 -14.23
CA SER A 95 -2.33 13.07 -15.54
C SER A 95 -2.64 14.56 -15.37
N PRO A 96 -2.15 15.42 -16.28
CA PRO A 96 -2.45 16.86 -16.25
C PRO A 96 -3.94 17.19 -16.31
N GLU A 97 -4.74 16.31 -16.94
CA GLU A 97 -6.20 16.50 -17.12
C GLU A 97 -7.01 15.98 -15.94
N ARG A 98 -6.43 15.09 -15.09
CA ARG A 98 -7.13 14.44 -13.96
C ARG A 98 -6.50 14.85 -12.64
N LYS A 99 -6.85 16.04 -12.18
CA LYS A 99 -6.34 16.59 -10.92
C LYS A 99 -7.01 16.00 -9.68
N GLU A 100 -8.03 15.15 -9.85
CA GLU A 100 -8.72 14.47 -8.76
C GLU A 100 -7.94 13.28 -8.23
N MET A 101 -6.94 12.81 -8.98
CA MET A 101 -6.10 11.66 -8.61
C MET A 101 -4.64 12.06 -8.61
N ALA A 102 -4.01 11.93 -7.48
CA ALA A 102 -2.61 12.24 -7.31
C ALA A 102 -1.91 11.29 -6.33
N HIS A 103 -0.60 11.10 -6.52
CA HIS A 103 0.27 10.55 -5.50
C HIS A 103 0.69 11.63 -4.51
N THR A 104 0.65 11.27 -3.24
CA THR A 104 1.25 12.07 -2.18
C THR A 104 2.51 11.37 -1.70
N ILE A 105 3.64 12.06 -1.77
CA ILE A 105 4.94 11.55 -1.33
C ILE A 105 5.49 12.48 -0.24
N LEU A 106 5.95 11.88 0.86
CA LEU A 106 6.72 12.59 1.89
C LEU A 106 8.18 12.21 1.72
N SER A 107 9.03 13.22 1.52
CA SER A 107 10.48 13.05 1.44
C SER A 107 11.14 13.80 2.59
N TYR A 108 12.11 13.17 3.22
CA TYR A 108 12.82 13.69 4.39
C TYR A 108 14.25 14.04 3.99
N GLU A 109 14.65 15.27 4.30
CA GLU A 109 16.04 15.73 4.15
C GLU A 109 16.73 15.66 5.50
N PHE A 110 17.88 14.99 5.54
CA PHE A 110 18.72 14.84 6.74
C PHE A 110 19.99 15.67 6.62
N GLU A 111 20.64 15.95 7.75
CA GLU A 111 22.03 16.40 7.73
C GLU A 111 22.94 15.33 7.12
N VAL A 112 24.06 15.77 6.55
CA VAL A 112 25.05 14.86 5.96
C VAL A 112 25.56 13.91 7.04
N GLY A 113 25.23 12.62 6.91
CA GLY A 113 25.58 11.58 7.90
C GLY A 113 24.40 10.99 8.66
N GLY A 114 23.20 11.59 8.57
CA GLY A 114 22.01 11.16 9.33
C GLY A 114 21.35 9.86 8.88
N LEU A 115 21.77 9.26 7.78
CA LEU A 115 21.23 7.99 7.27
C LEU A 115 22.27 6.89 7.39
N HIS A 116 22.08 5.95 8.29
CA HIS A 116 22.95 4.79 8.46
C HIS A 116 22.26 3.52 7.96
N ALA A 117 22.68 3.02 6.78
CA ALA A 117 22.28 1.71 6.27
C ALA A 117 23.16 0.61 6.87
N ARG A 118 22.55 -0.51 7.26
CA ARG A 118 23.24 -1.72 7.74
C ARG A 118 22.80 -2.94 6.95
#